data_f291aa93683f769695f6b470d85054bb
#
_entry.id   f291aa93683f769695f6b470d85054bb
#
_cell.length_a   1.000
_cell.length_b   1.000
_cell.length_c   1.000
_cell.angle_alpha   90.00
_cell.angle_beta   90.00
_cell.angle_gamma   90.00
#
_symmetry.space_group_name_H-M   'P 1'
#
loop_
_entity.id
_entity.type
_entity.pdbx_description
1 polymer ?
#
loop_
_entity_poly.entity_id
_entity_poly.type
_entity_poly.pdbx_seq_one_letter_code
_entity_poly.pdbx_strand_id
1 'polypeptide(L)'
;MDKRVSTILFAVMAVLFIAACGDGKKKGDGKQSVATTEGSKGDTTVYGVCGINTAMHNLELVTVQGDTLNYLFDVDDESAVKGGLLAGDRLAVVGYKNADGEYEANQVLNLTTLMGKWRSIDKQFELMEDGTVLSAVKEEARPWTSWKVFNGQLVLN
;
A
#
# COMPACT_ATOMS: atom_id res chain seq x y z
N MET A 1 42.99 -9.96 -57.73
CA MET A 1 43.56 -11.03 -56.89
C MET A 1 42.63 -11.17 -55.71
N ASP A 2 41.86 -12.12 -55.87
CA ASP A 2 41.44 -13.30 -55.07
C ASP A 2 40.59 -12.96 -53.83
N LYS A 3 39.33 -13.22 -53.97
CA LYS A 3 38.54 -14.39 -53.62
C LYS A 3 38.71 -14.86 -52.18
N ARG A 4 37.66 -14.75 -51.40
CA ARG A 4 36.95 -15.98 -50.93
C ARG A 4 35.65 -15.63 -50.22
N VAL A 5 34.61 -16.12 -50.83
CA VAL A 5 33.28 -16.37 -50.29
C VAL A 5 33.38 -17.41 -49.18
N SER A 6 32.75 -17.22 -48.06
CA SER A 6 32.46 -18.31 -47.13
C SER A 6 31.03 -18.20 -46.63
N THR A 7 30.21 -19.04 -47.20
CA THR A 7 28.86 -19.37 -46.84
C THR A 7 28.90 -20.23 -45.58
N ILE A 8 28.22 -19.84 -44.51
CA ILE A 8 27.90 -20.77 -43.40
C ILE A 8 26.41 -20.54 -43.04
N LEU A 9 25.66 -21.38 -43.56
CA LEU A 9 24.78 -22.44 -43.11
C LEU A 9 23.94 -22.10 -41.85
N PHE A 10 22.64 -21.90 -42.11
CA PHE A 10 21.56 -21.90 -41.14
C PHE A 10 21.50 -23.21 -40.37
N ALA A 11 21.58 -23.16 -39.06
CA ALA A 11 21.13 -24.23 -38.18
C ALA A 11 19.96 -23.74 -37.37
N VAL A 12 18.78 -24.15 -37.79
CA VAL A 12 17.53 -24.05 -37.03
C VAL A 12 17.61 -25.07 -35.89
N MET A 13 17.66 -24.57 -34.65
CA MET A 13 17.54 -25.46 -33.49
C MET A 13 16.24 -25.10 -32.76
N ALA A 14 15.22 -25.90 -33.00
CA ALA A 14 13.99 -25.93 -32.25
C ALA A 14 14.29 -26.52 -30.87
N VAL A 15 14.11 -25.71 -29.82
CA VAL A 15 14.16 -26.22 -28.44
C VAL A 15 12.73 -26.35 -27.92
N LEU A 16 12.32 -27.60 -27.74
CA LEU A 16 11.11 -27.98 -26.99
C LEU A 16 11.28 -27.57 -25.55
N PHE A 17 10.37 -26.75 -25.05
CA PHE A 17 10.22 -26.52 -23.60
C PHE A 17 9.34 -27.62 -23.02
N ILE A 18 9.98 -28.46 -22.23
CA ILE A 18 9.31 -29.45 -21.38
C ILE A 18 8.91 -28.72 -20.09
N ALA A 19 7.60 -28.68 -19.83
CA ALA A 19 7.06 -28.27 -18.56
C ALA A 19 7.46 -29.26 -17.46
N ALA A 20 8.30 -28.84 -16.52
CA ALA A 20 8.55 -29.59 -15.30
C ALA A 20 7.87 -28.83 -14.14
N CYS A 21 6.75 -29.36 -13.66
CA CYS A 21 6.25 -29.11 -12.31
C CYS A 21 7.30 -29.61 -11.32
N GLY A 22 7.87 -28.68 -10.54
CA GLY A 22 8.75 -28.99 -9.43
C GLY A 22 8.19 -28.38 -8.16
N ASP A 23 7.58 -29.21 -7.33
CA ASP A 23 7.19 -28.95 -5.96
C ASP A 23 8.48 -28.73 -5.14
N GLY A 24 8.68 -27.54 -4.65
CA GLY A 24 9.89 -27.15 -3.92
C GLY A 24 9.55 -26.19 -2.78
N LYS A 25 9.20 -26.74 -1.60
CA LYS A 25 9.22 -26.02 -0.34
C LYS A 25 10.55 -25.29 -0.17
N LYS A 26 10.55 -23.97 -0.26
CA LYS A 26 11.57 -23.12 0.32
C LYS A 26 10.96 -22.20 1.38
N LYS A 27 11.32 -22.52 2.60
CA LYS A 27 11.33 -21.66 3.78
C LYS A 27 12.29 -20.49 3.50
N GLY A 28 11.82 -19.26 3.61
CA GLY A 28 12.70 -18.10 3.44
C GLY A 28 11.93 -16.80 3.54
N ASP A 29 12.22 -16.11 4.59
CA ASP A 29 12.22 -14.67 4.81
C ASP A 29 10.91 -13.89 4.67
N GLY A 30 10.57 -13.30 5.82
CA GLY A 30 9.51 -12.34 6.02
C GLY A 30 9.58 -11.14 5.07
N LYS A 31 8.98 -11.26 3.92
CA LYS A 31 8.46 -10.11 3.21
C LYS A 31 7.14 -9.78 3.86
N GLN A 32 7.17 -8.72 4.64
CA GLN A 32 6.01 -7.98 5.06
C GLN A 32 5.17 -7.66 3.82
N SER A 33 4.19 -8.49 3.53
CA SER A 33 3.20 -8.16 2.51
C SER A 33 2.32 -7.07 3.13
N VAL A 34 2.62 -5.82 2.80
CA VAL A 34 1.59 -4.80 2.80
C VAL A 34 0.47 -5.40 1.94
N ALA A 35 -0.67 -5.68 2.55
CA ALA A 35 -1.84 -6.17 1.83
C ALA A 35 -2.15 -5.13 0.75
N THR A 36 -1.71 -5.41 -0.47
CA THR A 36 -2.15 -4.71 -1.66
C THR A 36 -3.59 -5.15 -1.83
N THR A 37 -4.51 -4.45 -1.18
CA THR A 37 -5.94 -4.61 -1.46
C THR A 37 -6.09 -4.25 -2.92
N GLU A 38 -6.35 -5.24 -3.76
CA GLU A 38 -6.81 -5.00 -5.13
C GLU A 38 -7.95 -4.00 -5.02
N GLY A 39 -7.73 -2.79 -5.58
CA GLY A 39 -8.64 -1.68 -5.44
C GLY A 39 -10.04 -2.12 -5.86
N SER A 40 -10.94 -2.15 -4.91
CA SER A 40 -12.35 -2.31 -5.20
C SER A 40 -12.74 -1.15 -6.13
N LYS A 41 -13.50 -1.45 -7.17
CA LYS A 41 -13.97 -0.47 -8.16
C LYS A 41 -14.58 0.73 -7.41
N GLY A 42 -13.89 1.90 -7.44
CA GLY A 42 -14.30 3.11 -6.73
C GLY A 42 -13.42 3.53 -5.53
N ASP A 43 -12.41 2.74 -5.13
CA ASP A 43 -11.45 3.17 -4.12
C ASP A 43 -10.35 4.00 -4.79
N THR A 44 -10.16 5.23 -4.31
CA THR A 44 -9.15 6.17 -4.79
C THR A 44 -8.00 6.35 -3.80
N THR A 45 -7.93 5.50 -2.79
CA THR A 45 -6.90 5.56 -1.76
C THR A 45 -5.52 5.20 -2.32
N VAL A 46 -4.54 6.08 -2.14
CA VAL A 46 -3.14 5.84 -2.48
C VAL A 46 -2.38 5.49 -1.21
N TYR A 47 -1.63 4.39 -1.25
CA TYR A 47 -0.85 3.91 -0.12
C TYR A 47 0.63 4.17 -0.32
N GLY A 48 1.33 4.53 0.76
CA GLY A 48 2.76 4.77 0.72
C GLY A 48 3.35 5.02 2.11
N VAL A 49 4.57 5.54 2.09
CA VAL A 49 5.34 5.91 3.28
C VAL A 49 5.58 7.41 3.25
N CYS A 50 5.43 8.05 4.42
CA CYS A 50 5.75 9.46 4.61
C CYS A 50 7.24 9.69 4.35
N GLY A 51 7.55 10.55 3.39
CA GLY A 51 8.92 10.89 3.04
C GLY A 51 9.53 11.92 3.98
N ILE A 52 10.87 12.01 3.92
CA ILE A 52 11.65 12.88 4.80
C ILE A 52 11.50 14.38 4.47
N ASN A 53 11.01 14.70 3.27
CA ASN A 53 10.78 16.09 2.84
C ASN A 53 9.37 16.59 3.14
N THR A 54 8.59 15.82 3.91
CA THR A 54 7.28 16.26 4.40
C THR A 54 7.44 17.49 5.29
N ALA A 55 6.67 18.52 5.01
CA ALA A 55 6.70 19.81 5.70
C ALA A 55 5.28 20.30 6.02
N MET A 56 5.13 21.50 6.62
CA MET A 56 3.85 21.99 7.13
C MET A 56 2.68 21.92 6.14
N HIS A 57 2.89 22.24 4.86
CA HIS A 57 1.83 22.27 3.84
C HIS A 57 2.03 21.24 2.73
N ASN A 58 3.05 20.39 2.84
CA ASN A 58 3.42 19.44 1.81
C ASN A 58 3.69 18.07 2.42
N LEU A 59 3.01 17.06 1.90
CA LEU A 59 3.25 15.65 2.19
C LEU A 59 4.01 15.02 1.02
N GLU A 60 5.24 14.59 1.26
CA GLU A 60 5.94 13.67 0.38
C GLU A 60 5.47 12.25 0.67
N LEU A 61 4.84 11.61 -0.31
CA LEU A 61 4.38 10.23 -0.23
C LEU A 61 5.21 9.36 -1.18
N VAL A 62 5.99 8.44 -0.63
CA VAL A 62 6.65 7.40 -1.42
C VAL A 62 5.68 6.23 -1.53
N THR A 63 5.12 6.04 -2.72
CA THR A 63 4.07 5.04 -2.96
C THR A 63 4.63 3.61 -2.89
N VAL A 64 3.75 2.63 -2.75
CA VAL A 64 4.12 1.21 -2.77
C VAL A 64 4.72 0.76 -4.12
N GLN A 65 4.49 1.52 -5.20
CA GLN A 65 5.08 1.29 -6.51
C GLN A 65 6.49 1.90 -6.63
N GLY A 66 6.89 2.73 -5.66
CA GLY A 66 8.18 3.41 -5.64
C GLY A 66 8.16 4.83 -6.23
N ASP A 67 7.02 5.32 -6.67
CA ASP A 67 6.85 6.70 -7.12
C ASP A 67 6.82 7.65 -5.93
N THR A 68 7.30 8.89 -6.11
CA THR A 68 7.19 9.94 -5.11
C THR A 68 6.15 10.95 -5.56
N LEU A 69 5.10 11.12 -4.75
CA LEU A 69 4.04 12.09 -4.95
C LEU A 69 4.13 13.18 -3.87
N ASN A 70 3.98 14.42 -4.27
CA ASN A 70 3.92 15.54 -3.34
C ASN A 70 2.49 16.06 -3.30
N TYR A 71 1.87 15.99 -2.14
CA TYR A 71 0.52 16.46 -1.89
C TYR A 71 0.56 17.76 -1.09
N LEU A 72 -0.15 18.77 -1.57
CA LEU A 72 -0.49 19.94 -0.77
C LEU A 72 -1.68 19.59 0.14
N PHE A 73 -1.70 20.12 1.33
CA PHE A 73 -2.84 20.01 2.25
C PHE A 73 -2.99 21.28 3.09
N ASP A 74 -4.22 21.53 3.52
CA ASP A 74 -4.54 22.63 4.38
C ASP A 74 -4.22 22.28 5.84
N VAL A 75 -3.29 23.01 6.46
CA VAL A 75 -2.91 22.79 7.86
C VAL A 75 -3.94 23.33 8.86
N ASP A 76 -4.81 24.24 8.40
CA ASP A 76 -5.90 24.77 9.20
C ASP A 76 -7.09 23.79 9.28
N ASP A 77 -7.14 22.80 8.35
CA ASP A 77 -8.08 21.69 8.42
C ASP A 77 -7.52 20.53 9.24
N GLU A 78 -7.72 20.57 10.56
CA GLU A 78 -7.33 19.51 11.48
C GLU A 78 -7.96 18.15 11.14
N SER A 79 -9.01 18.12 10.32
CA SER A 79 -9.69 16.89 9.90
C SER A 79 -8.98 16.20 8.73
N ALA A 80 -8.17 16.92 7.97
CA ALA A 80 -7.50 16.42 6.78
C ALA A 80 -6.43 15.36 7.11
N VAL A 81 -5.72 15.52 8.24
CA VAL A 81 -4.67 14.59 8.67
C VAL A 81 -5.03 13.93 9.98
N LYS A 82 -5.17 12.60 9.95
CA LYS A 82 -5.50 11.78 11.13
C LYS A 82 -4.30 10.92 11.54
N GLY A 83 -3.83 11.11 12.77
CA GLY A 83 -2.74 10.35 13.36
C GLY A 83 -1.35 10.97 13.18
N GLY A 84 -1.27 12.21 12.66
CA GLY A 84 -0.02 12.94 12.46
C GLY A 84 0.80 12.42 11.26
N LEU A 85 1.93 13.09 11.01
CA LEU A 85 2.85 12.79 9.91
C LEU A 85 4.28 12.74 10.44
N LEU A 86 4.88 11.56 10.44
CA LEU A 86 6.30 11.38 10.72
C LEU A 86 6.94 10.63 9.55
N ALA A 87 8.16 11.02 9.19
CA ALA A 87 8.93 10.32 8.17
C ALA A 87 9.05 8.83 8.51
N GLY A 88 8.71 7.97 7.56
CA GLY A 88 8.67 6.53 7.73
C GLY A 88 7.30 5.96 8.11
N ASP A 89 6.32 6.79 8.50
CA ASP A 89 4.96 6.32 8.77
C ASP A 89 4.28 5.82 7.49
N ARG A 90 3.49 4.75 7.62
CA ARG A 90 2.63 4.26 6.56
C ARG A 90 1.36 5.08 6.51
N LEU A 91 1.02 5.52 5.31
CA LEU A 91 -0.10 6.42 5.08
C LEU A 91 -1.07 5.86 4.04
N ALA A 92 -2.33 6.21 4.21
CA ALA A 92 -3.38 6.08 3.21
C ALA A 92 -3.88 7.50 2.88
N VAL A 93 -3.76 7.90 1.62
CA VAL A 93 -4.04 9.26 1.16
C VAL A 93 -5.16 9.21 0.13
N VAL A 94 -6.16 10.09 0.28
CA VAL A 94 -7.13 10.42 -0.74
C VAL A 94 -6.90 11.86 -1.16
N GLY A 95 -6.75 12.06 -2.45
CA GLY A 95 -6.51 13.36 -3.01
C GLY A 95 -6.89 13.42 -4.49
N TYR A 96 -6.69 14.57 -5.06
CA TYR A 96 -6.96 14.83 -6.47
C TYR A 96 -5.87 15.71 -7.08
N LYS A 97 -5.88 15.82 -8.39
CA LYS A 97 -5.04 16.73 -9.11
C LYS A 97 -5.82 18.00 -9.40
N ASN A 98 -5.33 19.15 -8.92
CA ASN A 98 -5.98 20.43 -9.14
C ASN A 98 -5.81 20.94 -10.59
N ALA A 99 -6.37 22.10 -10.91
CA ALA A 99 -6.32 22.68 -12.25
C ALA A 99 -4.89 23.05 -12.71
N ASP A 100 -4.00 23.33 -11.77
CA ASP A 100 -2.59 23.65 -12.01
C ASP A 100 -1.72 22.40 -12.16
N GLY A 101 -2.33 21.22 -11.97
CA GLY A 101 -1.66 19.92 -12.09
C GLY A 101 -0.94 19.47 -10.84
N GLU A 102 -1.13 20.13 -9.71
CA GLU A 102 -0.60 19.75 -8.41
C GLU A 102 -1.54 18.77 -7.70
N TYR A 103 -0.97 17.87 -6.88
CA TYR A 103 -1.78 16.99 -6.06
C TYR A 103 -2.21 17.71 -4.78
N GLU A 104 -3.47 17.60 -4.44
CA GLU A 104 -4.04 18.07 -3.18
C GLU A 104 -4.59 16.88 -2.40
N ALA A 105 -4.25 16.78 -1.11
CA ALA A 105 -4.77 15.75 -0.23
C ALA A 105 -6.05 16.24 0.45
N ASN A 106 -7.13 15.50 0.28
CA ASN A 106 -8.39 15.73 1.01
C ASN A 106 -8.35 15.04 2.37
N GLN A 107 -7.70 13.88 2.43
CA GLN A 107 -7.63 13.09 3.65
C GLN A 107 -6.35 12.26 3.67
N VAL A 108 -5.67 12.31 4.81
CA VAL A 108 -4.51 11.50 5.13
C VAL A 108 -4.79 10.71 6.41
N LEU A 109 -4.68 9.40 6.34
CA LEU A 109 -4.80 8.51 7.49
C LEU A 109 -3.46 7.85 7.77
N ASN A 110 -2.91 8.10 8.95
CA ASN A 110 -1.68 7.46 9.39
C ASN A 110 -1.98 6.03 9.85
N LEU A 111 -1.55 5.05 9.06
CA LEU A 111 -1.75 3.63 9.35
C LEU A 111 -0.84 3.13 10.47
N THR A 112 0.34 3.74 10.65
CA THR A 112 1.25 3.39 11.74
C THR A 112 0.62 3.67 13.10
N THR A 113 -0.02 4.84 13.25
CA THR A 113 -0.69 5.22 14.50
C THR A 113 -2.06 4.57 14.67
N LEU A 114 -2.66 4.11 13.56
CA LEU A 114 -3.94 3.41 13.59
C LEU A 114 -3.82 2.01 14.17
N MET A 115 -2.66 1.35 13.96
CA MET A 115 -2.43 -0.02 14.46
C MET A 115 -2.40 -0.07 15.98
N GLY A 116 -2.85 -1.20 16.54
CA GLY A 116 -2.79 -1.48 17.97
C GLY A 116 -4.15 -1.55 18.65
N LYS A 117 -4.14 -1.36 19.97
CA LYS A 117 -5.29 -1.61 20.84
C LYS A 117 -6.17 -0.38 20.96
N TRP A 118 -7.44 -0.60 20.72
CA TRP A 118 -8.48 0.42 20.81
C TRP A 118 -9.50 0.05 21.87
N ARG A 119 -9.99 1.04 22.58
CA ARG A 119 -11.00 0.86 23.63
C ARG A 119 -12.07 1.95 23.55
N SER A 120 -13.32 1.51 23.55
CA SER A 120 -14.49 2.37 23.79
C SER A 120 -15.24 1.90 25.03
N ILE A 121 -16.43 2.42 25.25
CA ILE A 121 -17.27 2.06 26.42
C ILE A 121 -17.68 0.57 26.35
N ASP A 122 -17.99 0.09 25.15
CA ASP A 122 -18.59 -1.22 24.90
C ASP A 122 -17.72 -2.15 24.03
N LYS A 123 -16.58 -1.65 23.54
CA LYS A 123 -15.70 -2.37 22.62
C LYS A 123 -14.25 -2.30 23.06
N GLN A 124 -13.57 -3.42 22.92
CA GLN A 124 -12.13 -3.50 23.07
C GLN A 124 -11.57 -4.41 21.99
N PHE A 125 -10.72 -3.87 21.12
CA PHE A 125 -10.19 -4.60 19.98
C PHE A 125 -8.78 -4.14 19.62
N GLU A 126 -8.11 -4.92 18.81
CA GLU A 126 -6.78 -4.61 18.27
C GLU A 126 -6.82 -4.68 16.74
N LEU A 127 -6.29 -3.64 16.09
CA LEU A 127 -6.13 -3.59 14.64
C LEU A 127 -4.74 -4.13 14.28
N MET A 128 -4.71 -5.19 13.48
CA MET A 128 -3.50 -5.85 13.03
C MET A 128 -3.11 -5.39 11.62
N GLU A 129 -1.82 -5.43 11.32
CA GLU A 129 -1.28 -4.99 10.02
C GLU A 129 -1.80 -5.77 8.82
N ASP A 130 -2.23 -7.00 9.03
CA ASP A 130 -2.74 -7.89 7.99
C ASP A 130 -4.22 -7.66 7.65
N GLY A 131 -4.85 -6.64 8.24
CA GLY A 131 -6.27 -6.36 8.06
C GLY A 131 -7.19 -7.12 9.01
N THR A 132 -6.64 -7.88 9.96
CA THR A 132 -7.40 -8.59 10.98
C THR A 132 -7.77 -7.66 12.13
N VAL A 133 -8.95 -7.87 12.73
CA VAL A 133 -9.37 -7.27 13.99
C VAL A 133 -9.47 -8.36 15.04
N LEU A 134 -8.81 -8.18 16.18
CA LEU A 134 -8.90 -9.08 17.33
C LEU A 134 -9.78 -8.45 18.40
N SER A 135 -10.98 -9.01 18.63
CA SER A 135 -11.82 -8.59 19.75
C SER A 135 -11.25 -9.13 21.06
N ALA A 136 -11.16 -8.28 22.08
CA ALA A 136 -10.74 -8.65 23.43
C ALA A 136 -11.92 -8.99 24.35
N VAL A 137 -13.17 -8.84 23.88
CA VAL A 137 -14.39 -9.16 24.62
C VAL A 137 -14.79 -10.60 24.30
N LYS A 138 -14.71 -11.50 25.30
CA LYS A 138 -14.90 -12.94 25.11
C LYS A 138 -16.29 -13.37 24.63
N GLU A 139 -17.32 -12.59 24.90
CA GLU A 139 -18.72 -12.91 24.59
C GLU A 139 -19.39 -11.84 23.73
N GLU A 140 -18.60 -11.23 22.85
CA GLU A 140 -19.14 -10.22 21.94
C GLU A 140 -20.04 -10.91 20.88
N ALA A 141 -21.31 -10.53 20.84
CA ALA A 141 -22.29 -11.14 19.93
C ALA A 141 -21.98 -10.91 18.44
N ARG A 142 -21.29 -9.81 18.12
CA ARG A 142 -20.86 -9.44 16.76
C ARG A 142 -19.47 -8.80 16.80
N PRO A 143 -18.41 -9.58 16.95
CA PRO A 143 -17.06 -9.05 16.91
C PRO A 143 -16.71 -8.59 15.49
N TRP A 144 -15.98 -7.51 15.39
CA TRP A 144 -15.30 -7.18 14.14
C TRP A 144 -14.16 -8.16 13.93
N THR A 145 -14.00 -8.62 12.69
CA THR A 145 -12.99 -9.63 12.32
C THR A 145 -11.98 -9.13 11.31
N SER A 146 -12.33 -8.08 10.56
CA SER A 146 -11.45 -7.48 9.57
C SER A 146 -11.62 -5.97 9.49
N TRP A 147 -10.57 -5.31 8.98
CA TRP A 147 -10.60 -3.89 8.70
C TRP A 147 -9.94 -3.60 7.35
N LYS A 148 -10.33 -2.50 6.76
CA LYS A 148 -9.72 -1.93 5.56
C LYS A 148 -9.89 -0.43 5.55
N VAL A 149 -9.08 0.25 4.72
CA VAL A 149 -9.36 1.64 4.35
C VAL A 149 -10.05 1.64 2.99
N PHE A 150 -11.07 2.45 2.86
CA PHE A 150 -11.80 2.66 1.62
C PHE A 150 -12.09 4.16 1.47
N ASN A 151 -11.61 4.78 0.39
CA ASN A 151 -11.67 6.22 0.20
C ASN A 151 -11.25 7.01 1.45
N GLY A 152 -10.10 6.65 2.04
CA GLY A 152 -9.54 7.30 3.22
C GLY A 152 -10.27 7.02 4.54
N GLN A 153 -11.34 6.24 4.54
CA GLN A 153 -12.11 5.90 5.74
C GLN A 153 -11.80 4.50 6.24
N LEU A 154 -11.67 4.35 7.56
CA LEU A 154 -11.57 3.05 8.20
C LEU A 154 -12.93 2.35 8.16
N VAL A 155 -12.96 1.16 7.60
CA VAL A 155 -14.13 0.26 7.55
C VAL A 155 -13.83 -0.99 8.38
N LEU A 156 -14.68 -1.26 9.36
CA LEU A 156 -14.64 -2.45 10.22
C LEU A 156 -15.79 -3.40 9.84
N ASN A 157 -15.48 -4.70 9.68
CA ASN A 157 -16.43 -5.74 9.30
C ASN A 157 -16.43 -6.88 10.29
#